data_dd9ccf9f16944723f8a2f6656e1936a5
#
_entry.id   dd9ccf9f16944723f8a2f6656e1936a5
#
_cell.length_a   1.000
_cell.length_b   1.000
_cell.length_c   1.000
_cell.angle_alpha   90.00
_cell.angle_beta   90.00
_cell.angle_gamma   90.00
#
_symmetry.space_group_name_H-M   'P 1'
#
loop_
_entity.id
_entity.type
_entity.pdbx_description
1 polymer ?
#
loop_
_entity_poly.entity_id
_entity_poly.type
_entity_poly.pdbx_seq_one_letter_code
_entity_poly.pdbx_strand_id
1 'polypeptide(L)'
;MNTHTTRDTAVAFVPDEPFFDVPRTTVQTSQGPVQLPILYRQTRNLNAFFMLDARRVREVLRHHAGDALVPACTWGGRALVGLACYEYQDTSVGPYNELGLAVAVVPRGVKPGLRHWLQALQDVERPGHELGFHVLHLPVTTPVA
;
A
#
# COMPACT_ATOMS: atom_id res chain seq x y z
N MET A 1 -38.59 -5.42 -26.54
CA MET A 1 -37.93 -4.61 -25.53
C MET A 1 -37.59 -5.53 -24.37
N ASN A 2 -36.39 -6.13 -24.37
CA ASN A 2 -35.94 -7.02 -23.29
C ASN A 2 -35.02 -6.22 -22.36
N THR A 3 -35.55 -5.88 -21.21
CA THR A 3 -34.74 -5.30 -20.11
C THR A 3 -33.97 -6.44 -19.44
N HIS A 4 -32.68 -6.56 -19.78
CA HIS A 4 -31.73 -7.37 -19.02
C HIS A 4 -31.46 -6.67 -17.68
N THR A 5 -32.17 -7.10 -16.66
CA THR A 5 -31.83 -6.76 -15.27
C THR A 5 -30.64 -7.65 -14.89
N THR A 6 -29.45 -7.10 -14.99
CA THR A 6 -28.25 -7.70 -14.40
C THR A 6 -28.42 -7.62 -12.89
N ARG A 7 -28.86 -8.71 -12.26
CA ARG A 7 -28.73 -8.86 -10.80
C ARG A 7 -27.24 -9.01 -10.49
N ASP A 8 -26.67 -7.92 -10.06
CA ASP A 8 -25.37 -7.92 -9.39
C ASP A 8 -25.57 -8.58 -8.02
N THR A 9 -25.48 -9.90 -7.99
CA THR A 9 -25.43 -10.67 -6.75
C THR A 9 -24.01 -10.51 -6.22
N ALA A 10 -23.78 -9.47 -5.42
CA ALA A 10 -22.61 -9.39 -4.57
C ALA A 10 -22.54 -10.71 -3.77
N VAL A 11 -21.61 -11.57 -4.13
CA VAL A 11 -21.34 -12.80 -3.39
C VAL A 11 -20.94 -12.38 -1.99
N ALA A 12 -21.79 -12.68 -1.01
CA ALA A 12 -21.49 -12.35 0.38
C ALA A 12 -20.21 -13.07 0.79
N PHE A 13 -19.19 -12.29 1.15
CA PHE A 13 -17.97 -12.83 1.73
C PHE A 13 -18.32 -13.55 3.05
N VAL A 14 -18.23 -14.86 3.07
CA VAL A 14 -18.46 -15.69 4.26
C VAL A 14 -17.10 -16.05 4.84
N PRO A 15 -16.77 -15.64 6.06
CA PRO A 15 -15.56 -16.10 6.73
C PRO A 15 -15.67 -17.61 7.01
N ASP A 16 -14.79 -18.38 6.41
CA ASP A 16 -14.68 -19.83 6.68
C ASP A 16 -13.57 -20.17 7.70
N GLU A 17 -12.82 -19.15 8.13
CA GLU A 17 -11.78 -19.26 9.14
C GLU A 17 -12.03 -18.26 10.29
N PRO A 18 -11.81 -18.67 11.55
CA PRO A 18 -11.97 -17.79 12.73
C PRO A 18 -11.13 -16.50 12.66
N PHE A 19 -10.04 -16.50 11.91
CA PHE A 19 -9.20 -15.33 11.66
C PHE A 19 -9.97 -14.18 11.00
N PHE A 20 -10.96 -14.47 10.16
CA PHE A 20 -11.77 -13.48 9.47
C PHE A 20 -13.05 -13.09 10.23
N ASP A 21 -13.31 -13.71 11.38
CA ASP A 21 -14.44 -13.36 12.25
C ASP A 21 -14.09 -12.14 13.11
N VAL A 22 -14.04 -10.97 12.46
CA VAL A 22 -13.72 -9.69 13.10
C VAL A 22 -14.90 -8.72 13.00
N PRO A 23 -15.16 -7.90 14.03
CA PRO A 23 -16.17 -6.84 13.95
C PRO A 23 -15.91 -5.92 12.78
N ARG A 24 -16.95 -5.65 11.97
CA ARG A 24 -16.87 -4.79 10.79
C ARG A 24 -17.82 -3.60 10.92
N THR A 25 -17.37 -2.44 10.46
CA THR A 25 -18.16 -1.19 10.45
C THR A 25 -18.44 -0.78 9.02
N THR A 26 -19.70 -0.44 8.74
CA THR A 26 -20.08 0.09 7.44
C THR A 26 -19.70 1.57 7.32
N VAL A 27 -18.94 1.91 6.30
CA VAL A 27 -18.56 3.28 5.94
C VAL A 27 -19.20 3.63 4.61
N GLN A 28 -19.84 4.82 4.52
CA GLN A 28 -20.39 5.34 3.27
C GLN A 28 -19.26 5.95 2.43
N THR A 29 -19.14 5.51 1.19
CA THR A 29 -18.21 6.06 0.20
C THR A 29 -18.98 6.66 -0.97
N SER A 30 -18.28 7.36 -1.88
CA SER A 30 -18.87 7.87 -3.11
C SER A 30 -19.40 6.78 -4.05
N GLN A 31 -18.97 5.54 -3.85
CA GLN A 31 -19.34 4.36 -4.66
C GLN A 31 -20.35 3.44 -3.94
N GLY A 32 -20.80 3.82 -2.76
CA GLY A 32 -21.72 3.05 -1.95
C GLY A 32 -21.16 2.62 -0.60
N PRO A 33 -21.91 1.83 0.19
CA PRO A 33 -21.48 1.37 1.49
C PRO A 33 -20.39 0.29 1.38
N VAL A 34 -19.32 0.42 2.16
CA VAL A 34 -18.22 -0.55 2.27
C VAL A 34 -18.06 -0.96 3.73
N GLN A 35 -17.83 -2.24 3.96
CA GLN A 35 -17.54 -2.76 5.29
C GLN A 35 -16.03 -2.78 5.57
N LEU A 36 -15.59 -2.13 6.64
CA LEU A 36 -14.21 -2.11 7.09
C LEU A 36 -14.02 -2.91 8.39
N PRO A 37 -12.90 -3.61 8.57
CA PRO A 37 -11.80 -3.72 7.61
C PRO A 37 -12.17 -4.51 6.35
N ILE A 38 -11.49 -4.23 5.23
CA ILE A 38 -11.51 -5.09 4.04
C ILE A 38 -10.74 -6.37 4.40
N LEU A 39 -11.34 -7.51 4.12
CA LEU A 39 -10.75 -8.82 4.40
C LEU A 39 -10.14 -9.38 3.12
N TYR A 40 -8.91 -9.86 3.20
CA TYR A 40 -8.13 -10.41 2.09
C TYR A 40 -7.84 -11.88 2.36
N ARG A 41 -8.43 -12.78 1.55
CA ARG A 41 -8.26 -14.22 1.72
C ARG A 41 -7.17 -14.76 0.81
N GLN A 42 -7.10 -14.27 -0.41
CA GLN A 42 -6.12 -14.71 -1.39
C GLN A 42 -5.48 -13.52 -2.11
N THR A 43 -4.17 -13.42 -1.95
CA THR A 43 -3.38 -12.33 -2.53
C THR A 43 -2.11 -12.90 -3.15
N ARG A 44 -1.74 -12.39 -4.32
CA ARG A 44 -0.39 -12.55 -4.88
C ARG A 44 0.27 -11.18 -4.92
N ASN A 45 1.57 -11.14 -4.64
CA ASN A 45 2.33 -9.91 -4.74
C ASN A 45 3.68 -10.12 -5.43
N LEU A 46 4.14 -9.06 -6.08
CA LEU A 46 5.48 -8.94 -6.63
C LEU A 46 6.04 -7.60 -6.18
N ASN A 47 7.19 -7.62 -5.51
CA ASN A 47 7.88 -6.41 -5.11
C ASN A 47 9.19 -6.26 -5.91
N ALA A 48 9.41 -5.07 -6.48
CA ALA A 48 10.63 -4.72 -7.18
C ALA A 48 11.25 -3.46 -6.54
N PHE A 49 12.56 -3.45 -6.40
CA PHE A 49 13.27 -2.32 -5.79
C PHE A 49 14.26 -1.72 -6.78
N PHE A 50 14.32 -0.40 -6.80
CA PHE A 50 15.14 0.37 -7.73
C PHE A 50 15.96 1.42 -6.98
N MET A 51 17.12 1.73 -7.51
CA MET A 51 17.95 2.84 -7.05
C MET A 51 17.84 3.99 -8.06
N LEU A 52 17.13 5.05 -7.68
CA LEU A 52 16.90 6.24 -8.50
C LEU A 52 17.74 7.42 -8.01
N ASP A 53 17.92 8.46 -8.84
CA ASP A 53 18.63 9.69 -8.45
C ASP A 53 18.02 10.31 -7.20
N ALA A 54 18.80 10.44 -6.12
CA ALA A 54 18.32 10.86 -4.82
C ALA A 54 17.84 12.32 -4.79
N ARG A 55 18.31 13.18 -5.70
CA ARG A 55 17.85 14.58 -5.80
C ARG A 55 16.44 14.62 -6.38
N ARG A 56 16.19 13.85 -7.46
CA ARG A 56 14.84 13.73 -8.05
C ARG A 56 13.86 13.08 -7.09
N VAL A 57 14.25 12.01 -6.42
CA VAL A 57 13.41 11.37 -5.39
C VAL A 57 13.05 12.35 -4.27
N ARG A 58 14.01 13.16 -3.81
CA ARG A 58 13.76 14.18 -2.78
C ARG A 58 12.84 15.29 -3.26
N GLU A 59 12.94 15.69 -4.52
CA GLU A 59 12.06 16.68 -5.13
C GLU A 59 10.61 16.19 -5.17
N VAL A 60 10.38 14.98 -5.70
CA VAL A 60 9.05 14.35 -5.72
C VAL A 60 8.50 14.18 -4.29
N LEU A 61 9.31 13.66 -3.38
CA LEU A 61 8.90 13.47 -1.98
C LEU A 61 8.48 14.78 -1.32
N ARG A 62 9.17 15.90 -1.62
CA ARG A 62 8.84 17.22 -1.10
C ARG A 62 7.47 17.71 -1.57
N HIS A 63 7.08 17.38 -2.80
CA HIS A 63 5.73 17.69 -3.32
C HIS A 63 4.63 16.88 -2.62
N HIS A 64 4.92 15.66 -2.17
CA HIS A 64 3.95 14.78 -1.51
C HIS A 64 3.87 14.97 0.01
N ALA A 65 5.00 15.15 0.67
CA ALA A 65 5.12 15.16 2.14
C ALA A 65 5.75 16.43 2.71
N GLY A 66 5.97 17.46 1.88
CA GLY A 66 6.74 18.63 2.28
C GLY A 66 8.15 18.24 2.72
N ASP A 67 8.65 18.98 3.72
CA ASP A 67 9.98 18.70 4.27
C ASP A 67 9.95 17.74 5.48
N ALA A 68 8.83 17.06 5.74
CA ALA A 68 8.69 16.17 6.90
C ALA A 68 9.50 14.88 6.80
N LEU A 69 9.77 14.43 5.57
CA LEU A 69 10.42 13.15 5.30
C LEU A 69 11.67 13.34 4.42
N VAL A 70 12.64 12.45 4.61
CA VAL A 70 13.84 12.38 3.77
C VAL A 70 14.11 10.94 3.34
N PRO A 71 14.68 10.69 2.12
CA PRO A 71 15.04 9.36 1.68
C PRO A 71 16.01 8.70 2.66
N ALA A 72 15.70 7.49 3.11
CA ALA A 72 16.45 6.77 4.14
C ALA A 72 17.58 5.91 3.58
N CYS A 73 17.26 5.05 2.62
CA CYS A 73 18.19 4.10 2.02
C CYS A 73 18.87 4.72 0.81
N THR A 74 19.93 5.49 1.06
CA THR A 74 20.69 6.17 -0.01
C THR A 74 22.10 5.58 -0.16
N TRP A 75 22.55 5.46 -1.41
CA TRP A 75 23.92 5.04 -1.73
C TRP A 75 24.35 5.59 -3.09
N GLY A 76 25.58 6.13 -3.18
CA GLY A 76 26.13 6.64 -4.43
C GLY A 76 25.29 7.72 -5.10
N GLY A 77 24.63 8.61 -4.32
CA GLY A 77 23.72 9.64 -4.85
C GLY A 77 22.36 9.11 -5.34
N ARG A 78 22.05 7.85 -5.05
CA ARG A 78 20.76 7.21 -5.39
C ARG A 78 19.98 6.88 -4.12
N ALA A 79 18.66 6.78 -4.23
CA ALA A 79 17.72 6.45 -3.17
C ALA A 79 16.88 5.22 -3.56
N LEU A 80 16.53 4.41 -2.55
CA LEU A 80 15.72 3.22 -2.72
C LEU A 80 14.25 3.59 -2.95
N VAL A 81 13.67 3.05 -4.02
CA VAL A 81 12.26 3.15 -4.39
C VAL A 81 11.73 1.75 -4.61
N GLY A 82 10.57 1.45 -4.03
CA GLY A 82 9.86 0.19 -4.17
C GLY A 82 8.66 0.31 -5.09
N LEU A 83 8.45 -0.70 -5.91
CA LEU A 83 7.24 -0.94 -6.67
C LEU A 83 6.62 -2.23 -6.15
N ALA A 84 5.39 -2.15 -5.65
CA ALA A 84 4.62 -3.29 -5.16
C ALA A 84 3.40 -3.50 -6.06
N CYS A 85 3.30 -4.68 -6.65
CA CYS A 85 2.15 -5.08 -7.47
C CYS A 85 1.37 -6.13 -6.69
N TYR A 86 0.09 -5.88 -6.44
CA TYR A 86 -0.81 -6.81 -5.76
C TYR A 86 -1.92 -7.25 -6.71
N GLU A 87 -2.16 -8.56 -6.73
CA GLU A 87 -3.33 -9.18 -7.31
C GLU A 87 -4.15 -9.75 -6.16
N TYR A 88 -5.22 -9.07 -5.80
CA TYR A 88 -6.17 -9.50 -4.79
C TYR A 88 -7.24 -10.37 -5.46
N GLN A 89 -7.15 -11.68 -5.27
CA GLN A 89 -7.98 -12.67 -5.96
C GLN A 89 -9.27 -12.97 -5.21
N ASP A 90 -9.23 -12.92 -3.88
CA ASP A 90 -10.40 -13.10 -3.01
C ASP A 90 -10.37 -12.08 -1.87
N THR A 91 -11.32 -11.16 -1.90
CA THR A 91 -11.49 -10.13 -0.86
C THR A 91 -12.97 -9.87 -0.57
N SER A 92 -13.24 -9.21 0.55
CA SER A 92 -14.60 -8.83 0.93
C SER A 92 -15.23 -7.73 0.07
N VAL A 93 -14.48 -7.14 -0.85
CA VAL A 93 -14.95 -6.13 -1.82
C VAL A 93 -14.83 -6.61 -3.27
N GLY A 94 -14.52 -7.89 -3.48
CA GLY A 94 -14.29 -8.50 -4.78
C GLY A 94 -12.81 -8.45 -5.21
N PRO A 95 -12.46 -9.11 -6.34
CA PRO A 95 -11.10 -9.14 -6.84
C PRO A 95 -10.68 -7.81 -7.48
N TYR A 96 -9.44 -7.39 -7.24
CA TYR A 96 -8.84 -6.21 -7.86
C TYR A 96 -7.31 -6.25 -7.85
N ASN A 97 -6.70 -5.35 -8.60
CA ASN A 97 -5.25 -5.17 -8.61
C ASN A 97 -4.88 -3.79 -8.05
N GLU A 98 -3.72 -3.74 -7.41
CA GLU A 98 -3.16 -2.53 -6.85
C GLU A 98 -1.69 -2.40 -7.22
N LEU A 99 -1.25 -1.18 -7.51
CA LEU A 99 0.15 -0.86 -7.81
C LEU A 99 0.63 0.23 -6.85
N GLY A 100 1.50 -0.13 -5.90
CA GLY A 100 2.12 0.81 -4.97
C GLY A 100 3.49 1.27 -5.45
N LEU A 101 3.70 2.58 -5.55
CA LEU A 101 5.02 3.19 -5.73
C LEU A 101 5.39 3.91 -4.45
N ALA A 102 6.50 3.50 -3.81
CA ALA A 102 6.88 4.03 -2.51
C ALA A 102 8.37 4.32 -2.39
N VAL A 103 8.72 5.27 -1.55
CA VAL A 103 10.11 5.64 -1.22
C VAL A 103 10.42 5.22 0.20
N ALA A 104 11.58 4.60 0.41
CA ALA A 104 12.10 4.35 1.76
C ALA A 104 12.51 5.67 2.42
N VAL A 105 11.88 6.01 3.54
CA VAL A 105 12.01 7.32 4.20
C VAL A 105 12.26 7.21 5.70
N VAL A 106 12.81 8.27 6.27
CA VAL A 106 12.81 8.54 7.72
C VAL A 106 12.31 9.96 7.97
N PRO A 107 11.83 10.28 9.19
CA PRO A 107 11.49 11.64 9.58
C PRO A 107 12.66 12.60 9.40
N ARG A 108 12.35 13.86 9.05
CA ARG A 108 13.35 14.93 9.04
C ARG A 108 13.98 15.07 10.41
N GLY A 109 15.31 15.18 10.46
CA GLY A 109 16.08 15.20 11.71
C GLY A 109 16.70 13.84 12.05
N VAL A 110 16.19 12.75 11.52
CA VAL A 110 16.85 11.45 11.58
C VAL A 110 17.91 11.38 10.49
N LYS A 111 19.17 11.08 10.87
CA LYS A 111 20.26 10.94 9.92
C LYS A 111 20.19 9.57 9.24
N PRO A 112 19.96 9.52 7.90
CA PRO A 112 20.02 8.27 7.15
C PRO A 112 21.37 7.56 7.31
N GLY A 113 21.35 6.22 7.40
CA GLY A 113 22.56 5.44 7.59
C GLY A 113 22.35 3.94 7.33
N LEU A 114 23.42 3.14 7.51
CA LEU A 114 23.42 1.70 7.24
C LEU A 114 22.32 0.94 8.01
N ARG A 115 21.99 1.39 9.23
CA ARG A 115 20.92 0.79 10.05
C ARG A 115 19.58 0.72 9.31
N HIS A 116 19.25 1.73 8.49
CA HIS A 116 17.98 1.78 7.76
C HIS A 116 17.96 0.77 6.60
N TRP A 117 19.10 0.45 6.00
CA TRP A 117 19.20 -0.65 5.05
C TRP A 117 18.92 -2.00 5.72
N LEU A 118 19.43 -2.19 6.94
CA LEU A 118 19.13 -3.41 7.71
C LEU A 118 17.66 -3.46 8.12
N GLN A 119 17.06 -2.33 8.50
CA GLN A 119 15.62 -2.22 8.81
C GLN A 119 14.75 -2.50 7.57
N ALA A 120 15.16 -2.08 6.37
CA ALA A 120 14.45 -2.36 5.12
C ALA A 120 14.39 -3.86 4.77
N LEU A 121 15.32 -4.66 5.29
CA LEU A 121 15.35 -6.12 5.13
C LEU A 121 14.62 -6.88 6.25
N GLN A 122 14.13 -6.16 7.24
CA GLN A 122 13.40 -6.68 8.39
C GLN A 122 11.94 -6.20 8.33
N ASP A 123 11.20 -6.53 9.34
CA ASP A 123 9.86 -5.99 9.55
C ASP A 123 9.92 -4.50 9.87
N VAL A 124 9.45 -3.65 8.93
CA VAL A 124 9.44 -2.19 9.09
C VAL A 124 8.45 -1.72 10.16
N GLU A 125 7.45 -2.53 10.51
CA GLU A 125 6.46 -2.23 11.56
C GLU A 125 6.99 -2.51 12.97
N ARG A 126 8.20 -3.04 13.08
CA ARG A 126 8.80 -3.36 14.37
C ARG A 126 8.94 -2.10 15.24
N PRO A 127 8.47 -2.11 16.50
CA PRO A 127 8.59 -0.98 17.41
C PRO A 127 10.04 -0.46 17.52
N GLY A 128 10.22 0.85 17.43
CA GLY A 128 11.53 1.51 17.48
C GLY A 128 12.24 1.63 16.12
N HIS A 129 11.65 1.12 15.02
CA HIS A 129 12.14 1.44 13.70
C HIS A 129 11.69 2.83 13.28
N GLU A 130 12.63 3.59 12.71
CA GLU A 130 12.37 4.94 12.18
C GLU A 130 12.13 4.90 10.66
N LEU A 131 12.47 3.77 10.02
CA LEU A 131 12.25 3.57 8.60
C LEU A 131 10.78 3.32 8.30
N GLY A 132 10.29 3.97 7.27
CA GLY A 132 8.99 3.71 6.67
C GLY A 132 9.06 3.75 5.15
N PHE A 133 7.98 3.33 4.50
CA PHE A 133 7.79 3.49 3.05
C PHE A 133 6.68 4.52 2.82
N HIS A 134 7.04 5.68 2.27
CA HIS A 134 6.07 6.71 1.89
C HIS A 134 5.51 6.41 0.52
N VAL A 135 4.21 6.12 0.45
CA VAL A 135 3.52 5.79 -0.80
C VAL A 135 3.28 7.07 -1.60
N LEU A 136 3.83 7.13 -2.80
CA LEU A 136 3.65 8.23 -3.74
C LEU A 136 2.42 8.05 -4.62
N HIS A 137 2.15 6.82 -5.07
CA HIS A 137 1.02 6.47 -5.91
C HIS A 137 0.50 5.10 -5.53
N LEU A 138 -0.82 4.96 -5.52
CA LEU A 138 -1.52 3.72 -5.19
C LEU A 138 -2.75 3.54 -6.11
N PRO A 139 -2.57 3.43 -7.45
CA PRO A 139 -3.68 3.16 -8.34
C PRO A 139 -4.23 1.75 -8.12
N VAL A 140 -5.56 1.65 -8.16
CA VAL A 140 -6.32 0.42 -8.02
C VAL A 140 -7.25 0.22 -9.23
N THR A 141 -7.61 -1.02 -9.55
CA THR A 141 -8.47 -1.34 -10.70
C THR A 141 -9.96 -1.36 -10.37
N THR A 142 -10.33 -1.09 -9.13
CA THR A 142 -11.74 -0.99 -8.70
C THR A 142 -12.00 0.34 -8.01
N PRO A 143 -13.17 0.97 -8.19
CA PRO A 143 -13.52 2.20 -7.48
C PRO A 143 -13.90 1.98 -6.01
N VAL A 144 -13.97 0.73 -5.55
CA VAL A 144 -14.42 0.37 -4.18
C VAL A 144 -13.24 0.15 -3.22
N ALA A 145 -12.02 -0.02 -3.74
CA ALA A 145 -10.83 -0.24 -2.92
C ALA A 145 -10.13 1.07 -2.53
#